data_640ef9b5e2ae84ea70ee6dff8f9954a1
#
_entry.id   640ef9b5e2ae84ea70ee6dff8f9954a1
#
_cell.length_a   1.000
_cell.length_b   1.000
_cell.length_c   1.000
_cell.angle_alpha   90.00
_cell.angle_beta   90.00
_cell.angle_gamma   90.00
#
_symmetry.space_group_name_H-M   'P 1'
#
loop_
_entity.id
_entity.type
_entity.pdbx_description
1 polymer ?
#
loop_
_entity_poly.entity_id
_entity_poly.type
_entity_poly.pdbx_seq_one_letter_code
_entity_poly.pdbx_strand_id
1 'polypeptide(L)'
;MADPLRILFLSAEVAPFAKTGGLGDIGGSLPKALHDMGHDVRVVMPAYRKIEEGYPGVTGMPLQLNVPTGSGVINAGAFEGRLPGSDVPVYFIAEYGLFARPNIYGYWDDPYRFAFFSKAALHLTLQLDWRPDVVH
;
A
#
# COMPACT_ATOMS: atom_id res chain seq x y z
N MET A 1 -2.81 -29.23 7.07
CA MET A 1 -2.44 -27.83 6.76
C MET A 1 -3.70 -27.02 6.55
N ALA A 2 -3.70 -25.80 7.09
CA ALA A 2 -4.80 -24.89 6.84
C ALA A 2 -4.80 -24.45 5.35
N ASP A 3 -5.96 -24.14 4.81
CA ASP A 3 -6.08 -23.61 3.46
C ASP A 3 -5.39 -22.25 3.34
N PRO A 4 -4.79 -21.95 2.18
CA PRO A 4 -4.19 -20.63 1.94
C PRO A 4 -5.23 -19.52 2.09
N LEU A 5 -4.81 -18.42 2.73
CA LEU A 5 -5.62 -17.22 2.87
C LEU A 5 -5.12 -16.15 1.90
N ARG A 6 -6.04 -15.31 1.45
CA ARG A 6 -5.73 -14.07 0.75
C ARG A 6 -5.65 -12.96 1.80
N ILE A 7 -4.46 -12.42 1.97
CA ILE A 7 -4.18 -11.44 3.03
C ILE A 7 -3.82 -10.10 2.40
N LEU A 8 -4.62 -9.09 2.68
CA LEU A 8 -4.33 -7.71 2.35
C LEU A 8 -3.61 -7.08 3.54
N PHE A 9 -2.34 -6.74 3.34
CA PHE A 9 -1.50 -6.14 4.37
C PHE A 9 -1.35 -4.65 4.11
N LEU A 10 -1.96 -3.81 4.94
CA LEU A 10 -1.91 -2.36 4.85
C LEU A 10 -0.89 -1.81 5.84
N SER A 11 -0.01 -0.94 5.39
CA SER A 11 0.94 -0.29 6.29
C SER A 11 1.33 1.10 5.78
N ALA A 12 1.48 2.03 6.70
CA ALA A 12 2.04 3.35 6.39
C ALA A 12 3.54 3.29 6.09
N GLU A 13 4.22 2.24 6.55
CA GLU A 13 5.66 2.04 6.34
C GLU A 13 5.93 0.61 5.92
N VAL A 14 6.74 0.44 4.89
CA VAL A 14 7.21 -0.86 4.39
C VAL A 14 8.66 -0.70 3.94
N ALA A 15 9.60 -1.32 4.65
CA ALA A 15 11.00 -1.27 4.24
C ALA A 15 11.21 -2.07 2.95
N PRO A 16 12.06 -1.65 2.03
CA PRO A 16 12.91 -0.47 2.04
C PRO A 16 12.25 0.80 1.47
N PHE A 17 11.00 0.75 1.06
CA PHE A 17 10.32 1.85 0.36
C PHE A 17 10.10 3.07 1.27
N ALA A 18 9.71 2.84 2.52
CA ALA A 18 9.55 3.89 3.52
C ALA A 18 9.73 3.28 4.91
N LYS A 19 10.55 3.91 5.74
CA LYS A 19 10.82 3.44 7.10
C LYS A 19 11.25 4.59 7.99
N THR A 20 10.62 4.71 9.16
CA THR A 20 11.08 5.55 10.26
C THR A 20 11.42 4.74 11.51
N GLY A 21 10.92 3.51 11.61
CA GLY A 21 11.10 2.65 12.79
C GLY A 21 10.64 1.23 12.57
N GLY A 22 10.26 0.57 13.65
CA GLY A 22 9.91 -0.86 13.66
C GLY A 22 8.73 -1.24 12.79
N LEU A 23 7.78 -0.32 12.57
CA LEU A 23 6.64 -0.58 11.67
C LEU A 23 7.11 -0.88 10.25
N GLY A 24 8.09 -0.10 9.75
CA GLY A 24 8.67 -0.35 8.43
C GLY A 24 9.36 -1.70 8.33
N ASP A 25 10.04 -2.12 9.39
CA ASP A 25 10.70 -3.45 9.44
C ASP A 25 9.68 -4.57 9.38
N ILE A 26 8.59 -4.46 10.14
CA ILE A 26 7.51 -5.45 10.12
C ILE A 26 6.85 -5.48 8.73
N GLY A 27 6.57 -4.32 8.14
CA GLY A 27 6.00 -4.22 6.80
C GLY A 27 6.86 -4.87 5.71
N GLY A 28 8.17 -4.84 5.89
CA GLY A 28 9.13 -5.46 4.97
C GLY A 28 9.40 -6.94 5.23
N SER A 29 8.95 -7.49 6.35
CA SER A 29 9.30 -8.87 6.76
C SER A 29 8.11 -9.79 7.00
N LEU A 30 7.08 -9.34 7.71
CA LEU A 30 5.91 -10.17 8.01
C LEU A 30 5.18 -10.66 6.74
N PRO A 31 4.94 -9.82 5.72
CA PRO A 31 4.32 -10.32 4.50
C PRO A 31 5.10 -11.43 3.80
N LYS A 32 6.43 -11.36 3.82
CA LYS A 32 7.28 -12.41 3.27
C LYS A 32 7.11 -13.72 4.04
N ALA A 33 7.11 -13.64 5.37
CA ALA A 33 6.93 -14.82 6.23
C ALA A 33 5.57 -15.47 5.98
N LEU A 34 4.50 -14.69 5.86
CA LEU A 34 3.17 -15.20 5.56
C LEU A 34 3.12 -15.83 4.16
N HIS A 35 3.78 -15.22 3.18
CA HIS A 35 3.89 -15.78 1.83
C HIS A 35 4.63 -17.12 1.83
N ASP A 36 5.73 -17.21 2.59
CA ASP A 36 6.50 -18.45 2.72
C ASP A 36 5.71 -19.57 3.40
N MET A 37 4.72 -19.22 4.20
CA MET A 37 3.77 -20.16 4.78
C MET A 37 2.70 -20.65 3.80
N GLY A 38 2.68 -20.11 2.58
CA GLY A 38 1.77 -20.53 1.52
C GLY A 38 0.54 -19.62 1.32
N HIS A 39 0.47 -18.47 1.98
CA HIS A 39 -0.63 -17.52 1.80
C HIS A 39 -0.42 -16.61 0.59
N ASP A 40 -1.52 -16.16 -0.02
CA ASP A 40 -1.51 -15.12 -1.05
C ASP A 40 -1.55 -13.76 -0.35
N VAL A 41 -0.39 -13.14 -0.22
CA VAL A 41 -0.22 -11.87 0.51
C VAL A 41 0.04 -10.75 -0.47
N ARG A 42 -0.69 -9.65 -0.32
CA ARG A 42 -0.47 -8.42 -1.08
C ARG A 42 -0.36 -7.25 -0.11
N VAL A 43 0.65 -6.43 -0.33
CA VAL A 43 0.96 -5.27 0.52
C VAL A 43 0.47 -4.01 -0.17
N VAL A 44 -0.11 -3.08 0.61
CA VAL A 44 -0.47 -1.76 0.12
C VAL A 44 0.10 -0.71 1.07
N MET A 45 0.74 0.30 0.51
CA MET A 45 1.28 1.44 1.23
C MET A 45 1.04 2.73 0.43
N PRO A 46 1.18 3.92 1.04
CA PRO A 46 1.10 5.16 0.29
C PRO A 46 2.30 5.36 -0.65
N ALA A 47 2.05 5.99 -1.80
CA ALA A 47 3.11 6.41 -2.70
C ALA A 47 3.73 7.71 -2.18
N TYR A 48 4.71 7.60 -1.30
CA TYR A 48 5.45 8.76 -0.82
C TYR A 48 6.34 9.35 -1.92
N ARG A 49 6.99 10.47 -1.63
CA ARG A 49 7.76 11.23 -2.63
C ARG A 49 8.74 10.38 -3.45
N LYS A 50 9.46 9.46 -2.81
CA LYS A 50 10.44 8.60 -3.52
C LYS A 50 9.79 7.72 -4.58
N ILE A 51 8.56 7.27 -4.34
CA ILE A 51 7.81 6.45 -5.29
C ILE A 51 7.35 7.32 -6.45
N GLU A 52 6.80 8.50 -6.17
CA GLU A 52 6.33 9.44 -7.19
C GLU A 52 7.46 9.96 -8.09
N GLU A 53 8.64 10.19 -7.53
CA GLU A 53 9.82 10.65 -8.27
C GLU A 53 10.47 9.55 -9.10
N GLY A 54 10.15 8.29 -8.84
CA GLY A 54 10.71 7.14 -9.52
C GLY A 54 11.52 6.25 -8.58
N TYR A 55 11.11 5.01 -8.45
CA TYR A 55 11.78 4.00 -7.62
C TYR A 55 12.07 2.78 -8.50
N PRO A 56 13.31 2.23 -8.47
CA PRO A 56 13.66 1.08 -9.29
C PRO A 56 12.73 -0.12 -9.02
N GLY A 57 12.18 -0.70 -10.09
CA GLY A 57 11.28 -1.84 -10.00
C GLY A 57 9.83 -1.49 -9.66
N VAL A 58 9.50 -0.21 -9.53
CA VAL A 58 8.13 0.27 -9.29
C VAL A 58 7.62 1.00 -10.52
N THR A 59 6.45 0.59 -11.02
CA THR A 59 5.85 1.14 -12.23
C THR A 59 4.41 1.56 -11.99
N GLY A 60 3.95 2.58 -12.74
CA GLY A 60 2.56 3.03 -12.68
C GLY A 60 1.60 1.97 -13.22
N MET A 61 0.44 1.86 -12.61
CA MET A 61 -0.63 0.97 -13.07
C MET A 61 -1.62 1.73 -13.95
N PRO A 62 -2.18 1.10 -15.01
CA PRO A 62 -3.17 1.73 -15.88
C PRO A 62 -4.57 1.70 -15.26
N LEU A 63 -4.74 2.29 -14.09
CA LEU A 63 -6.02 2.33 -13.39
C LEU A 63 -6.17 3.65 -12.64
N GLN A 64 -7.41 3.99 -12.32
CA GLN A 64 -7.78 5.13 -11.51
C GLN A 64 -8.78 4.68 -10.45
N LEU A 65 -8.53 5.11 -9.22
CA LEU A 65 -9.44 4.89 -8.10
C LEU A 65 -10.28 6.16 -7.90
N ASN A 66 -11.59 5.98 -7.82
CA ASN A 66 -12.52 7.06 -7.51
C ASN A 66 -13.04 6.82 -6.09
N VAL A 67 -12.43 7.49 -5.12
CA VAL A 67 -12.66 7.22 -3.70
C VAL A 67 -13.61 8.25 -3.12
N PRO A 68 -14.84 7.86 -2.72
CA PRO A 68 -15.77 8.77 -2.07
C PRO A 68 -15.25 9.21 -0.70
N THR A 69 -15.36 10.50 -0.42
CA THR A 69 -15.03 11.10 0.88
C THR A 69 -16.21 11.94 1.36
N GLY A 70 -16.13 12.45 2.57
CA GLY A 70 -17.14 13.35 3.11
C GLY A 70 -17.30 14.66 2.33
N SER A 71 -16.27 15.06 1.58
CA SER A 71 -16.26 16.30 0.79
C SER A 71 -16.30 16.07 -0.72
N GLY A 72 -16.61 14.86 -1.17
CA GLY A 72 -16.68 14.50 -2.59
C GLY A 72 -15.78 13.32 -2.94
N VAL A 73 -15.58 13.11 -4.23
CA VAL A 73 -14.75 12.01 -4.75
C VAL A 73 -13.32 12.51 -4.97
N ILE A 74 -12.36 11.78 -4.44
CA ILE A 74 -10.93 12.01 -4.71
C ILE A 74 -10.44 10.91 -5.65
N ASN A 75 -9.78 11.32 -6.72
CA ASN A 75 -9.17 10.41 -7.66
C ASN A 75 -7.75 10.09 -7.23
N ALA A 76 -7.41 8.81 -7.22
CA ALA A 76 -6.07 8.34 -6.91
C ALA A 76 -5.59 7.36 -7.97
N GLY A 77 -4.30 7.31 -8.17
CA GLY A 77 -3.65 6.29 -8.98
C GLY A 77 -3.02 5.21 -8.12
N ALA A 78 -2.30 4.32 -8.76
CA ALA A 78 -1.52 3.31 -8.07
C ALA A 78 -0.24 3.00 -8.83
N PHE A 79 0.79 2.62 -8.07
CA PHE A 79 1.99 1.99 -8.59
C PHE A 79 2.06 0.56 -8.09
N GLU A 80 2.86 -0.26 -8.76
CA GLU A 80 3.10 -1.63 -8.32
C GLU A 80 4.59 -1.97 -8.35
N GLY A 81 4.99 -2.82 -7.43
CA GLY A 81 6.32 -3.36 -7.31
C GLY A 81 6.28 -4.67 -6.53
N ARG A 82 7.40 -5.04 -5.96
CA ARG A 82 7.53 -6.26 -5.14
C ARG A 82 8.44 -6.00 -3.95
N LEU A 83 8.25 -6.76 -2.88
CA LEU A 83 9.23 -6.79 -1.79
C LEU A 83 10.54 -7.36 -2.31
N PRO A 84 11.69 -6.74 -1.96
CA PRO A 84 13.00 -7.21 -2.42
C PRO A 84 13.24 -8.68 -2.06
N GLY A 85 13.69 -9.46 -3.06
CA GLY A 85 13.95 -10.88 -2.88
C GLY A 85 12.72 -11.75 -2.69
N SER A 86 11.54 -11.26 -3.06
CA SER A 86 10.26 -11.94 -2.86
C SER A 86 9.34 -11.71 -4.05
N ASP A 87 8.34 -12.59 -4.21
CA ASP A 87 7.26 -12.43 -5.18
C ASP A 87 6.05 -11.67 -4.60
N VAL A 88 6.11 -11.23 -3.34
CA VAL A 88 5.02 -10.51 -2.70
C VAL A 88 4.79 -9.17 -3.40
N PRO A 89 3.60 -8.94 -4.00
CA PRO A 89 3.30 -7.67 -4.64
C PRO A 89 3.18 -6.55 -3.61
N VAL A 90 3.66 -5.38 -3.95
CA VAL A 90 3.45 -4.15 -3.20
C VAL A 90 2.77 -3.15 -4.11
N TYR A 91 1.62 -2.65 -3.68
CA TYR A 91 0.90 -1.58 -4.36
C TYR A 91 1.06 -0.28 -3.58
N PHE A 92 1.13 0.83 -4.30
CA PHE A 92 1.32 2.15 -3.72
C PHE A 92 0.16 3.03 -4.14
N ILE A 93 -0.60 3.55 -3.17
CA ILE A 93 -1.71 4.47 -3.45
C ILE A 93 -1.14 5.85 -3.73
N ALA A 94 -1.42 6.38 -4.92
CA ALA A 94 -0.88 7.62 -5.40
C ALA A 94 -1.94 8.73 -5.39
N GLU A 95 -1.79 9.65 -4.48
CA GLU A 95 -2.43 10.96 -4.49
C GLU A 95 -1.35 11.96 -4.10
N TYR A 96 -0.90 12.76 -5.07
CA TYR A 96 0.32 13.56 -4.93
C TYR A 96 0.25 14.54 -3.75
N GLY A 97 -0.85 15.25 -3.63
CA GLY A 97 -1.02 16.26 -2.58
C GLY A 97 -1.07 15.68 -1.17
N LEU A 98 -1.51 14.44 -1.02
CA LEU A 98 -1.60 13.78 0.29
C LEU A 98 -0.30 13.07 0.67
N PHE A 99 0.38 12.43 -0.26
CA PHE A 99 1.46 11.49 0.09
C PHE A 99 2.84 11.89 -0.41
N ALA A 100 2.95 12.64 -1.51
CA ALA A 100 4.26 13.03 -2.05
C ALA A 100 4.86 14.20 -1.29
N ARG A 101 5.04 14.05 0.01
CA ARG A 101 5.53 15.07 0.93
C ARG A 101 6.91 14.71 1.47
N PRO A 102 7.66 15.68 2.05
CA PRO A 102 9.01 15.43 2.58
C PRO A 102 9.07 14.38 3.68
N ASN A 103 8.04 14.33 4.55
CA ASN A 103 7.99 13.39 5.68
C ASN A 103 6.80 12.46 5.58
N ILE A 104 6.92 11.30 6.22
CA ILE A 104 5.82 10.33 6.29
C ILE A 104 4.72 10.85 7.22
N TYR A 105 5.10 11.41 8.35
CA TYR A 105 4.21 11.88 9.41
C TYR A 105 4.50 13.32 9.80
N GLY A 106 3.68 13.86 10.69
CA GLY A 106 3.87 15.15 11.31
C GLY A 106 3.05 16.27 10.68
N TYR A 107 2.03 15.93 9.89
CA TYR A 107 1.15 16.91 9.27
C TYR A 107 -0.18 16.99 10.01
N TRP A 108 -0.75 18.20 10.03
CA TRP A 108 -2.04 18.44 10.69
C TRP A 108 -3.17 17.57 10.13
N ASP A 109 -3.06 17.16 8.86
CA ASP A 109 -4.04 16.36 8.17
C ASP A 109 -3.71 14.85 8.14
N ASP A 110 -2.77 14.40 8.96
CA ASP A 110 -2.42 12.97 9.03
C ASP A 110 -3.63 12.06 9.26
N PRO A 111 -4.60 12.39 10.13
CA PRO A 111 -5.77 11.54 10.27
C PRO A 111 -6.56 11.38 8.97
N TYR A 112 -6.71 12.47 8.21
CA TYR A 112 -7.38 12.44 6.91
C TYR A 112 -6.57 11.64 5.87
N ARG A 113 -5.26 11.88 5.81
CA ARG A 113 -4.36 11.20 4.88
C ARG A 113 -4.46 9.68 5.02
N PHE A 114 -4.35 9.17 6.23
CA PHE A 114 -4.33 7.72 6.47
C PHE A 114 -5.72 7.09 6.49
N ALA A 115 -6.76 7.84 6.81
CA ALA A 115 -8.14 7.40 6.59
C ALA A 115 -8.43 7.24 5.09
N PHE A 116 -8.01 8.22 4.29
CA PHE A 116 -8.13 8.15 2.82
C PHE A 116 -7.34 6.95 2.27
N PHE A 117 -6.09 6.77 2.71
CA PHE A 117 -5.27 5.64 2.31
C PHE A 117 -5.96 4.31 2.57
N SER A 118 -6.49 4.12 3.77
CA SER A 118 -7.16 2.87 4.17
C SER A 118 -8.35 2.57 3.26
N LYS A 119 -9.15 3.58 2.95
CA LYS A 119 -10.30 3.44 2.07
C LYS A 119 -9.87 3.17 0.62
N ALA A 120 -8.88 3.90 0.13
CA ALA A 120 -8.37 3.73 -1.24
C ALA A 120 -7.79 2.33 -1.44
N ALA A 121 -7.11 1.78 -0.44
CA ALA A 121 -6.57 0.43 -0.51
C ALA A 121 -7.67 -0.62 -0.69
N LEU A 122 -8.82 -0.46 -0.04
CA LEU A 122 -9.96 -1.34 -0.25
C LEU A 122 -10.57 -1.17 -1.65
N HIS A 123 -10.64 0.04 -2.16
CA HIS A 123 -11.06 0.29 -3.54
C HIS A 123 -10.11 -0.35 -4.55
N LEU A 124 -8.82 -0.38 -4.26
CA LEU A 124 -7.84 -1.03 -5.13
C LEU A 124 -8.15 -2.53 -5.29
N THR A 125 -8.56 -3.21 -4.24
CA THR A 125 -8.88 -4.64 -4.33
C THR A 125 -10.02 -4.92 -5.30
N LEU A 126 -10.98 -4.00 -5.43
CA LEU A 126 -12.06 -4.12 -6.40
C LEU A 126 -11.53 -4.00 -7.83
N GLN A 127 -10.60 -3.09 -8.08
CA GLN A 127 -9.97 -2.92 -9.40
C GLN A 127 -9.09 -4.13 -9.77
N LEU A 128 -8.47 -4.77 -8.77
CA LEU A 128 -7.66 -5.96 -8.96
C LEU A 128 -8.50 -7.24 -9.13
N ASP A 129 -9.82 -7.16 -8.93
CA ASP A 129 -10.70 -8.33 -8.87
C ASP A 129 -10.15 -9.40 -7.91
N TRP A 130 -9.69 -8.97 -6.75
CA TRP A 130 -9.05 -9.80 -5.74
C TRP A 130 -9.66 -9.51 -4.38
N ARG A 131 -10.38 -10.49 -3.84
CA ARG A 131 -11.08 -10.33 -2.57
C ARG A 131 -10.24 -10.94 -1.44
N PRO A 132 -9.76 -10.13 -0.49
CA PRO A 132 -9.03 -10.66 0.66
C PRO A 132 -9.95 -11.43 1.61
N ASP A 133 -9.40 -12.47 2.25
CA ASP A 133 -10.04 -13.15 3.36
C ASP A 133 -9.74 -12.41 4.67
N VAL A 134 -8.58 -11.77 4.76
CA VAL A 134 -8.12 -11.02 5.93
C VAL A 134 -7.56 -9.68 5.47
N VAL A 135 -7.93 -8.62 6.20
CA VAL A 135 -7.31 -7.30 6.09
C VAL A 135 -6.53 -7.06 7.38
N HIS A 136 -5.23 -6.90 7.23
CA HIS A 136 -4.32 -6.70 8.36
C HIS A 136 -3.69 -5.31 8.31
#